data_fb69f0b1ebb8a18225d1b8fda1f95f14
#
_entry.id   fb69f0b1ebb8a18225d1b8fda1f95f14
#
_cell.length_a   1.000
_cell.length_b   1.000
_cell.length_c   1.000
_cell.angle_alpha   90.00
_cell.angle_beta   90.00
_cell.angle_gamma   90.00
#
_symmetry.space_group_name_H-M   'P 1'
#
loop_
_entity.id
_entity.type
_entity.pdbx_description
1 polymer ?
#
loop_
_entity_poly.entity_id
_entity_poly.type
_entity_poly.pdbx_seq_one_letter_code
_entity_poly.pdbx_strand_id
1 'polypeptide(L)'
;MRPLRILTLAFLLFTLTAAAQTDRRIEEQKRVIAALEKRIATEEQEISKIQKGRTATEERVRRLARQIDSRNQLLDETEKQARLLRGEIARTDSVAGNLSAKLERDRAQYGEMVREAYRNYKQNSYLTYIFASKDFADVARRIANIRGVAKLREAKLREIAETAQEVGRQQELLAAQQQALDSTRRK
;
A
#
# COMPACT_ATOMS: atom_id res chain seq x y z
N MET A 1 -11.33 -25.40 -11.71
CA MET A 1 -10.74 -24.05 -11.76
C MET A 1 -11.63 -22.90 -11.25
N ARG A 2 -12.91 -23.14 -10.93
CA ARG A 2 -13.83 -22.13 -10.37
C ARG A 2 -13.63 -21.81 -8.87
N PRO A 3 -13.24 -22.74 -7.96
CA PRO A 3 -13.16 -22.41 -6.53
C PRO A 3 -11.99 -21.48 -6.18
N LEU A 4 -10.87 -21.55 -6.91
CA LEU A 4 -9.69 -20.71 -6.64
C LEU A 4 -9.95 -19.22 -6.95
N ARG A 5 -10.74 -18.94 -7.99
CA ARG A 5 -11.14 -17.54 -8.34
C ARG A 5 -12.11 -16.93 -7.33
N ILE A 6 -12.95 -17.73 -6.69
CA ILE A 6 -13.87 -17.28 -5.65
C ILE A 6 -13.09 -16.97 -4.37
N LEU A 7 -12.08 -17.78 -4.04
CA LEU A 7 -11.23 -17.56 -2.85
C LEU A 7 -10.37 -16.30 -2.99
N THR A 8 -9.82 -16.04 -4.18
CA THR A 8 -9.05 -14.81 -4.45
C THR A 8 -9.94 -13.56 -4.45
N LEU A 9 -11.17 -13.66 -4.96
CA LEU A 9 -12.13 -12.56 -4.95
C LEU A 9 -12.61 -12.24 -3.52
N ALA A 10 -12.84 -13.26 -2.69
CA ALA A 10 -13.21 -13.12 -1.28
C ALA A 10 -12.06 -12.49 -0.46
N PHE A 11 -10.81 -12.87 -0.71
CA PHE A 11 -9.64 -12.28 -0.06
C PHE A 11 -9.43 -10.81 -0.48
N LEU A 12 -9.65 -10.48 -1.77
CA LEU A 12 -9.57 -9.10 -2.28
C LEU A 12 -10.66 -8.21 -1.67
N LEU A 13 -11.89 -8.73 -1.51
CA LEU A 13 -12.98 -8.02 -0.83
C LEU A 13 -12.70 -7.79 0.66
N PHE A 14 -12.06 -8.74 1.33
CA PHE A 14 -11.71 -8.63 2.75
C PHE A 14 -10.61 -7.58 3.00
N THR A 15 -9.63 -7.49 2.12
CA THR A 15 -8.58 -6.45 2.20
C THR A 15 -9.13 -5.04 1.92
N LEU A 16 -10.11 -4.91 1.01
CA LEU A 16 -10.75 -3.63 0.72
C LEU A 16 -11.58 -3.09 1.91
N THR A 17 -12.25 -3.99 2.65
CA THR A 17 -13.03 -3.58 3.83
C THR A 17 -12.15 -3.16 5.00
N ALA A 18 -10.98 -3.79 5.19
CA ALA A 18 -10.04 -3.42 6.25
C ALA A 18 -9.42 -2.02 5.99
N ALA A 19 -9.02 -1.71 4.77
CA ALA A 19 -8.50 -0.40 4.39
C ALA A 19 -9.56 0.70 4.58
N ALA A 20 -10.80 0.48 4.14
CA ALA A 20 -11.89 1.45 4.29
C ALA A 20 -12.26 1.71 5.77
N GLN A 21 -12.05 0.75 6.66
CA GLN A 21 -12.32 0.92 8.09
C GLN A 21 -11.22 1.74 8.78
N THR A 22 -9.97 1.62 8.34
CA THR A 22 -8.84 2.41 8.86
C THR A 22 -8.93 3.86 8.40
N ASP A 23 -9.28 4.10 7.13
CA ASP A 23 -9.49 5.45 6.60
C ASP A 23 -10.62 6.19 7.35
N ARG A 24 -11.72 5.51 7.67
CA ARG A 24 -12.81 6.08 8.50
C ARG A 24 -12.34 6.49 9.89
N ARG A 25 -11.53 5.66 10.55
CA ARG A 25 -10.96 5.99 11.88
C ARG A 25 -10.02 7.19 11.83
N ILE A 26 -9.20 7.29 10.80
CA ILE A 26 -8.32 8.44 10.59
C ILE A 26 -9.13 9.71 10.34
N GLU A 27 -10.20 9.62 9.54
CA GLU A 27 -11.08 10.78 9.29
C GLU A 27 -11.86 11.21 10.54
N GLU A 28 -12.34 10.27 11.34
CA GLU A 28 -12.97 10.59 12.64
C GLU A 28 -11.99 11.32 13.56
N GLN A 29 -10.75 10.84 13.67
CA GLN A 29 -9.73 11.48 14.50
C GLN A 29 -9.35 12.87 13.98
N LYS A 30 -9.23 13.06 12.67
CA LYS A 30 -9.02 14.39 12.08
C LYS A 30 -10.14 15.37 12.45
N ARG A 31 -11.40 14.91 12.45
CA ARG A 31 -12.55 15.73 12.86
C ARG A 31 -12.47 16.11 14.34
N VAL A 32 -12.10 15.17 15.21
CA VAL A 32 -11.92 15.43 16.64
C VAL A 32 -10.78 16.43 16.86
N ILE A 33 -9.64 16.25 16.20
CA ILE A 33 -8.50 17.19 16.25
C ILE A 33 -8.93 18.59 15.82
N ALA A 34 -9.59 18.72 14.66
CA ALA A 34 -10.07 20.01 14.16
C ALA A 34 -11.07 20.69 15.11
N ALA A 35 -11.96 19.91 15.75
CA ALA A 35 -12.87 20.43 16.76
C ALA A 35 -12.14 20.94 18.00
N LEU A 36 -11.12 20.22 18.46
CA LEU A 36 -10.27 20.63 19.58
C LEU A 36 -9.43 21.89 19.26
N GLU A 37 -8.84 21.95 18.05
CA GLU A 37 -8.12 23.15 17.58
C GLU A 37 -9.03 24.39 17.55
N LYS A 38 -10.26 24.25 17.04
CA LYS A 38 -11.24 25.34 17.04
C LYS A 38 -11.60 25.79 18.45
N ARG A 39 -11.74 24.85 19.38
CA ARG A 39 -12.04 25.13 20.79
C ARG A 39 -10.88 25.89 21.46
N ILE A 40 -9.62 25.45 21.23
CA ILE A 40 -8.42 26.14 21.73
C ILE A 40 -8.39 27.58 21.22
N ALA A 41 -8.59 27.80 19.92
CA ALA A 41 -8.58 29.16 19.33
C ALA A 41 -9.67 30.06 19.94
N THR A 42 -10.86 29.50 20.22
CA THR A 42 -11.96 30.25 20.89
C THR A 42 -11.58 30.64 22.31
N GLU A 43 -11.01 29.72 23.08
CA GLU A 43 -10.56 29.97 24.45
C GLU A 43 -9.41 30.98 24.51
N GLU A 44 -8.48 30.98 23.53
CA GLU A 44 -7.41 31.99 23.39
C GLU A 44 -7.95 33.40 23.14
N GLN A 45 -8.98 33.51 22.28
CA GLN A 45 -9.64 34.82 22.05
C GLN A 45 -10.31 35.35 23.30
N GLU A 46 -10.99 34.48 24.07
CA GLU A 46 -11.62 34.89 25.32
C GLU A 46 -10.61 35.31 26.39
N ILE A 47 -9.48 34.61 26.50
CA ILE A 47 -8.37 35.00 27.39
C ILE A 47 -7.86 36.40 27.02
N SER A 48 -7.70 36.69 25.72
CA SER A 48 -7.26 38.01 25.23
C SER A 48 -8.21 39.15 25.61
N LYS A 49 -9.53 38.91 25.57
CA LYS A 49 -10.55 39.88 25.96
C LYS A 49 -10.50 40.22 27.46
N ILE A 50 -10.18 39.26 28.31
CA ILE A 50 -10.14 39.41 29.77
C ILE A 50 -8.91 40.17 30.26
N GLN A 51 -7.81 40.20 29.48
CA GLN A 51 -6.62 40.99 29.83
C GLN A 51 -6.88 42.48 30.00
N LYS A 52 -8.03 42.98 29.52
CA LYS A 52 -8.42 44.40 29.57
C LYS A 52 -9.24 44.80 30.82
N GLY A 53 -9.54 43.87 31.72
CA GLY A 53 -10.37 44.15 32.92
C GLY A 53 -9.84 43.51 34.21
N ARG A 54 -9.91 44.25 35.32
CA ARG A 54 -9.26 43.94 36.62
C ARG A 54 -9.88 42.84 37.50
N THR A 55 -11.00 42.23 37.12
CA THR A 55 -11.75 41.24 37.93
C THR A 55 -11.48 39.78 37.57
N ALA A 56 -10.34 39.46 36.99
CA ALA A 56 -10.23 38.30 36.14
C ALA A 56 -9.31 37.17 36.62
N THR A 57 -8.75 37.19 37.84
CA THR A 57 -7.71 36.21 38.18
C THR A 57 -8.24 34.79 38.31
N GLU A 58 -9.36 34.59 39.01
CA GLU A 58 -9.94 33.23 39.15
C GLU A 58 -10.54 32.72 37.83
N GLU A 59 -11.26 33.55 37.09
CA GLU A 59 -11.76 33.17 35.78
C GLU A 59 -10.65 32.87 34.77
N ARG A 60 -9.58 33.67 34.85
CA ARG A 60 -8.40 33.46 33.99
C ARG A 60 -7.70 32.13 34.31
N VAL A 61 -7.58 31.77 35.59
CA VAL A 61 -7.05 30.46 36.01
C VAL A 61 -7.92 29.33 35.52
N ARG A 62 -9.25 29.44 35.70
CA ARG A 62 -10.19 28.41 35.21
C ARG A 62 -10.15 28.27 33.67
N ARG A 63 -9.96 29.35 32.93
CA ARG A 63 -9.84 29.30 31.47
C ARG A 63 -8.52 28.70 31.02
N LEU A 64 -7.40 29.08 31.68
CA LEU A 64 -6.12 28.45 31.44
C LEU A 64 -6.12 26.94 31.73
N ALA A 65 -6.78 26.54 32.82
CA ALA A 65 -6.94 25.12 33.13
C ALA A 65 -7.72 24.36 32.03
N ARG A 66 -8.84 24.96 31.54
CA ARG A 66 -9.57 24.36 30.39
C ARG A 66 -8.76 24.35 29.11
N GLN A 67 -7.97 25.39 28.84
CA GLN A 67 -7.07 25.43 27.68
C GLN A 67 -6.00 24.35 27.78
N ILE A 68 -5.39 24.13 28.93
CA ILE A 68 -4.44 23.06 29.16
C ILE A 68 -5.10 21.70 28.92
N ASP A 69 -6.30 21.48 29.45
CA ASP A 69 -7.04 20.23 29.26
C ASP A 69 -7.35 19.99 27.77
N SER A 70 -7.83 21.02 27.07
CA SER A 70 -8.09 20.91 25.61
C SER A 70 -6.81 20.63 24.80
N ARG A 71 -5.69 21.22 25.17
CA ARG A 71 -4.39 20.95 24.55
C ARG A 71 -3.87 19.54 24.85
N ASN A 72 -4.06 19.06 26.06
CA ASN A 72 -3.73 17.68 26.42
C ASN A 72 -4.57 16.68 25.64
N GLN A 73 -5.88 16.92 25.47
CA GLN A 73 -6.75 16.09 24.64
C GLN A 73 -6.30 16.11 23.16
N LEU A 74 -5.96 17.29 22.61
CA LEU A 74 -5.43 17.41 21.26
C LEU A 74 -4.14 16.60 21.09
N LEU A 75 -3.22 16.70 22.06
CA LEU A 75 -1.97 15.95 22.03
C LEU A 75 -2.25 14.43 22.02
N ASP A 76 -3.13 13.96 22.90
CA ASP A 76 -3.48 12.54 23.01
C ASP A 76 -4.09 12.00 21.71
N GLU A 77 -5.04 12.76 21.09
CA GLU A 77 -5.62 12.38 19.81
C GLU A 77 -4.62 12.43 18.64
N THR A 78 -3.71 13.42 18.65
CA THR A 78 -2.63 13.50 17.66
C THR A 78 -1.66 12.32 17.77
N GLU A 79 -1.33 11.90 18.99
CA GLU A 79 -0.52 10.71 19.22
C GLU A 79 -1.22 9.42 18.80
N LYS A 80 -2.52 9.28 19.05
CA LYS A 80 -3.33 8.14 18.58
C LYS A 80 -3.31 8.06 17.05
N GLN A 81 -3.53 9.19 16.38
CA GLN A 81 -3.45 9.26 14.92
C GLN A 81 -2.06 8.87 14.41
N ALA A 82 -1.00 9.39 15.02
CA ALA A 82 0.36 9.04 14.65
C ALA A 82 0.66 7.54 14.85
N ARG A 83 0.13 6.92 15.91
CA ARG A 83 0.27 5.47 16.13
C ARG A 83 -0.44 4.65 15.04
N LEU A 84 -1.65 5.04 14.63
CA LEU A 84 -2.39 4.37 13.55
C LEU A 84 -1.64 4.46 12.22
N LEU A 85 -1.19 5.67 11.85
CA LEU A 85 -0.42 5.89 10.63
C LEU A 85 0.89 5.08 10.61
N ARG A 86 1.60 4.99 11.72
CA ARG A 86 2.79 4.11 11.81
C ARG A 86 2.46 2.64 11.58
N GLY A 87 1.33 2.18 12.12
CA GLY A 87 0.86 0.81 11.92
C GLY A 87 0.54 0.52 10.44
N GLU A 88 -0.07 1.47 9.74
CA GLU A 88 -0.35 1.36 8.31
C GLU A 88 0.93 1.40 7.46
N ILE A 89 1.83 2.33 7.76
CA ILE A 89 3.14 2.43 7.10
C ILE A 89 3.87 1.08 7.21
N ALA A 90 3.93 0.50 8.39
CA ALA A 90 4.60 -0.79 8.59
C ALA A 90 3.96 -1.93 7.77
N ARG A 91 2.64 -1.94 7.64
CA ARG A 91 1.93 -2.93 6.80
C ARG A 91 2.21 -2.70 5.32
N THR A 92 2.09 -1.46 4.84
CA THR A 92 2.34 -1.10 3.43
C THR A 92 3.79 -1.40 3.06
N ASP A 93 4.74 -1.09 3.91
CA ASP A 93 6.16 -1.38 3.73
C ASP A 93 6.43 -2.89 3.62
N SER A 94 5.83 -3.69 4.50
CA SER A 94 5.91 -5.15 4.43
C SER A 94 5.34 -5.71 3.11
N VAL A 95 4.20 -5.19 2.66
CA VAL A 95 3.59 -5.59 1.38
C VAL A 95 4.49 -5.19 0.21
N ALA A 96 4.99 -3.96 0.19
CA ALA A 96 5.89 -3.47 -0.84
C ALA A 96 7.20 -4.29 -0.90
N GLY A 97 7.76 -4.63 0.26
CA GLY A 97 8.94 -5.48 0.37
C GLY A 97 8.72 -6.89 -0.20
N ASN A 98 7.59 -7.51 0.15
CA ASN A 98 7.24 -8.84 -0.36
C ASN A 98 7.00 -8.85 -1.87
N LEU A 99 6.30 -7.84 -2.40
CA LEU A 99 6.07 -7.67 -3.83
C LEU A 99 7.37 -7.42 -4.59
N SER A 100 8.26 -6.59 -4.05
CA SER A 100 9.58 -6.33 -4.64
C SER A 100 10.44 -7.60 -4.70
N ALA A 101 10.47 -8.37 -3.62
CA ALA A 101 11.17 -9.64 -3.59
C ALA A 101 10.56 -10.67 -4.57
N LYS A 102 9.23 -10.69 -4.73
CA LYS A 102 8.57 -11.50 -5.77
C LYS A 102 8.98 -11.05 -7.17
N LEU A 103 8.95 -9.75 -7.43
CA LEU A 103 9.31 -9.16 -8.71
C LEU A 103 10.74 -9.54 -9.12
N GLU A 104 11.69 -9.46 -8.22
CA GLU A 104 13.08 -9.83 -8.49
C GLU A 104 13.24 -11.34 -8.79
N ARG A 105 12.55 -12.21 -8.04
CA ARG A 105 12.54 -13.65 -8.35
C ARG A 105 11.94 -13.94 -9.72
N ASP A 106 10.82 -13.30 -10.04
CA ASP A 106 10.12 -13.48 -11.32
C ASP A 106 10.95 -12.99 -12.50
N ARG A 107 11.65 -11.86 -12.34
CA ARG A 107 12.61 -11.33 -13.33
C ARG A 107 13.79 -12.28 -13.55
N ALA A 108 14.35 -12.82 -12.48
CA ALA A 108 15.45 -13.78 -12.58
C ALA A 108 15.01 -15.07 -13.32
N GLN A 109 13.85 -15.63 -12.94
CA GLN A 109 13.27 -16.79 -13.62
C GLN A 109 13.00 -16.53 -15.11
N TYR A 110 12.41 -15.37 -15.42
CA TYR A 110 12.17 -14.97 -16.80
C TYR A 110 13.47 -14.81 -17.59
N GLY A 111 14.48 -14.24 -16.97
CA GLY A 111 15.83 -14.13 -17.55
C GLY A 111 16.42 -15.50 -17.93
N GLU A 112 16.26 -16.52 -17.07
CA GLU A 112 16.67 -17.89 -17.41
C GLU A 112 15.85 -18.46 -18.57
N MET A 113 14.54 -18.30 -18.56
CA MET A 113 13.68 -18.75 -19.66
C MET A 113 14.05 -18.10 -21.00
N VAL A 114 14.45 -16.83 -21.00
CA VAL A 114 14.92 -16.12 -22.21
C VAL A 114 16.27 -16.65 -22.67
N ARG A 115 17.22 -16.84 -21.74
CA ARG A 115 18.55 -17.40 -22.05
C ARG A 115 18.45 -18.82 -22.65
N GLU A 116 17.59 -19.64 -22.09
CA GLU A 116 17.33 -20.99 -22.63
C GLU A 116 16.68 -20.92 -24.00
N ALA A 117 15.71 -20.05 -24.21
CA ALA A 117 15.08 -19.84 -25.50
C ALA A 117 16.10 -19.42 -26.57
N TYR A 118 17.01 -18.51 -26.21
CA TYR A 118 18.05 -18.02 -27.12
C TYR A 118 19.06 -19.15 -27.48
N ARG A 119 19.48 -19.97 -26.49
CA ARG A 119 20.32 -21.13 -26.74
C ARG A 119 19.67 -22.11 -27.70
N ASN A 120 18.40 -22.44 -27.45
CA ASN A 120 17.63 -23.34 -28.29
C ASN A 120 17.44 -22.81 -29.71
N TYR A 121 17.23 -21.49 -29.86
CA TYR A 121 17.14 -20.83 -31.16
C TYR A 121 18.49 -20.90 -31.90
N LYS A 122 19.60 -20.53 -31.27
CA LYS A 122 20.93 -20.50 -31.85
C LYS A 122 21.41 -21.90 -32.31
N GLN A 123 21.00 -22.95 -31.61
CA GLN A 123 21.37 -24.33 -31.90
C GLN A 123 20.38 -25.02 -32.86
N ASN A 124 19.38 -24.30 -33.42
CA ASN A 124 18.30 -24.88 -34.20
C ASN A 124 17.55 -26.05 -33.50
N SER A 125 17.61 -26.09 -32.16
CA SER A 125 17.06 -27.18 -31.35
C SER A 125 15.56 -27.42 -31.62
N TYR A 126 14.80 -26.38 -31.92
CA TYR A 126 13.37 -26.54 -32.25
C TYR A 126 13.15 -27.30 -33.55
N LEU A 127 13.95 -27.02 -34.59
CA LEU A 127 13.87 -27.74 -35.85
C LEU A 127 14.30 -29.21 -35.66
N THR A 128 15.41 -29.43 -35.00
CA THR A 128 15.88 -30.79 -34.66
C THR A 128 14.83 -31.55 -33.83
N TYR A 129 14.20 -30.88 -32.86
CA TYR A 129 13.14 -31.49 -32.05
C TYR A 129 11.89 -31.89 -32.88
N ILE A 130 11.49 -31.05 -33.84
CA ILE A 130 10.37 -31.32 -34.74
C ILE A 130 10.74 -32.48 -35.71
N PHE A 131 11.91 -32.43 -36.34
CA PHE A 131 12.36 -33.43 -37.33
C PHE A 131 12.65 -34.80 -36.72
N ALA A 132 12.93 -34.86 -35.41
CA ALA A 132 13.10 -36.12 -34.69
C ALA A 132 11.75 -36.85 -34.37
N SER A 133 10.65 -36.37 -34.94
CA SER A 133 9.32 -36.97 -34.71
C SER A 133 9.17 -38.27 -35.43
N LYS A 134 8.39 -39.19 -34.81
CA LYS A 134 8.17 -40.54 -35.36
C LYS A 134 7.04 -40.60 -36.41
N ASP A 135 6.08 -39.73 -36.28
CA ASP A 135 4.92 -39.61 -37.16
C ASP A 135 4.35 -38.20 -37.16
N PHE A 136 3.33 -37.97 -37.99
CA PHE A 136 2.70 -36.65 -38.13
C PHE A 136 1.95 -36.21 -36.84
N ALA A 137 1.40 -37.12 -36.07
CA ALA A 137 0.75 -36.83 -34.83
C ALA A 137 1.78 -36.35 -33.76
N ASP A 138 2.98 -36.95 -33.75
CA ASP A 138 4.07 -36.52 -32.90
C ASP A 138 4.58 -35.11 -33.29
N VAL A 139 4.68 -34.81 -34.59
CA VAL A 139 4.98 -33.45 -35.08
C VAL A 139 3.99 -32.42 -34.49
N ALA A 140 2.67 -32.73 -34.61
CA ALA A 140 1.61 -31.83 -34.12
C ALA A 140 1.74 -31.61 -32.60
N ARG A 141 1.99 -32.64 -31.80
CA ARG A 141 2.21 -32.53 -30.36
C ARG A 141 3.42 -31.68 -30.01
N ARG A 142 4.54 -31.87 -30.71
CA ARG A 142 5.77 -31.14 -30.49
C ARG A 142 5.61 -29.64 -30.82
N ILE A 143 4.92 -29.29 -31.88
CA ILE A 143 4.54 -27.92 -32.23
C ILE A 143 3.64 -27.33 -31.15
N ALA A 144 2.63 -28.09 -30.66
CA ALA A 144 1.76 -27.64 -29.59
C ALA A 144 2.54 -27.35 -28.31
N ASN A 145 3.50 -28.19 -27.94
CA ASN A 145 4.39 -27.97 -26.79
C ASN A 145 5.23 -26.69 -26.93
N ILE A 146 5.83 -26.44 -28.08
CA ILE A 146 6.59 -25.21 -28.33
C ILE A 146 5.71 -23.99 -28.20
N ARG A 147 4.48 -24.02 -28.76
CA ARG A 147 3.50 -22.94 -28.61
C ARG A 147 3.05 -22.76 -27.16
N GLY A 148 2.91 -23.85 -26.40
CA GLY A 148 2.58 -23.83 -24.97
C GLY A 148 3.66 -23.08 -24.17
N VAL A 149 4.92 -23.39 -24.41
CA VAL A 149 6.05 -22.70 -23.77
C VAL A 149 6.09 -21.19 -24.13
N ALA A 150 5.82 -20.83 -25.38
CA ALA A 150 5.75 -19.44 -25.80
C ALA A 150 4.63 -18.68 -25.07
N LYS A 151 3.44 -19.28 -24.96
CA LYS A 151 2.33 -18.69 -24.18
C LYS A 151 2.66 -18.54 -22.69
N LEU A 152 3.39 -19.51 -22.11
CA LEU A 152 3.80 -19.44 -20.71
C LEU A 152 4.75 -18.28 -20.46
N ARG A 153 5.69 -18.03 -21.38
CA ARG A 153 6.61 -16.87 -21.31
C ARG A 153 5.86 -15.55 -21.39
N GLU A 154 4.91 -15.45 -22.31
CA GLU A 154 4.09 -14.26 -22.45
C GLU A 154 3.24 -13.98 -21.19
N ALA A 155 2.65 -15.04 -20.62
CA ALA A 155 1.91 -14.93 -19.36
C ALA A 155 2.82 -14.46 -18.20
N LYS A 156 4.04 -15.02 -18.12
CA LYS A 156 5.01 -14.62 -17.08
C LYS A 156 5.46 -13.17 -17.25
N LEU A 157 5.66 -12.71 -18.48
CA LEU A 157 6.00 -11.31 -18.74
C LEU A 157 4.87 -10.36 -18.31
N ARG A 158 3.62 -10.73 -18.57
CA ARG A 158 2.46 -9.96 -18.08
C ARG A 158 2.41 -9.92 -16.56
N GLU A 159 2.59 -11.05 -15.90
CA GLU A 159 2.65 -11.11 -14.43
C GLU A 159 3.74 -10.20 -13.85
N ILE A 160 4.93 -10.19 -14.46
CA ILE A 160 6.03 -9.30 -14.07
C ILE A 160 5.63 -7.83 -14.23
N ALA A 161 4.99 -7.47 -15.34
CA ALA A 161 4.55 -6.09 -15.58
C ALA A 161 3.47 -5.65 -14.56
N GLU A 162 2.50 -6.49 -14.28
CA GLU A 162 1.46 -6.23 -13.27
C GLU A 162 2.06 -6.10 -11.87
N THR A 163 2.97 -7.00 -11.49
CA THR A 163 3.65 -6.93 -10.19
C THR A 163 4.51 -5.66 -10.08
N ALA A 164 5.21 -5.25 -11.15
CA ALA A 164 5.99 -4.02 -11.17
C ALA A 164 5.11 -2.78 -10.99
N GLN A 165 3.95 -2.75 -11.64
CA GLN A 165 2.99 -1.67 -11.48
C GLN A 165 2.44 -1.60 -10.05
N GLU A 166 2.16 -2.75 -9.44
CA GLU A 166 1.68 -2.81 -8.06
C GLU A 166 2.74 -2.37 -7.06
N VAL A 167 4.01 -2.74 -7.26
CA VAL A 167 5.14 -2.20 -6.47
C VAL A 167 5.16 -0.67 -6.52
N GLY A 168 5.00 -0.09 -7.72
CA GLY A 168 4.95 1.37 -7.88
C GLY A 168 3.82 1.99 -7.06
N ARG A 169 2.61 1.44 -7.14
CA ARG A 169 1.46 1.93 -6.36
C ARG A 169 1.69 1.85 -4.85
N GLN A 170 2.27 0.76 -4.37
CA GLN A 170 2.56 0.60 -2.94
C GLN A 170 3.62 1.59 -2.46
N GLN A 171 4.62 1.92 -3.29
CA GLN A 171 5.62 2.94 -2.98
C GLN A 171 5.02 4.34 -2.93
N GLU A 172 4.13 4.69 -3.86
CA GLU A 172 3.40 5.97 -3.84
C GLU A 172 2.51 6.09 -2.60
N LEU A 173 1.79 5.02 -2.24
CA LEU A 173 0.98 4.97 -1.04
C LEU A 173 1.83 5.16 0.22
N LEU A 174 2.97 4.48 0.30
CA LEU A 174 3.90 4.60 1.41
C LEU A 174 4.41 6.05 1.57
N ALA A 175 4.78 6.69 0.46
CA ALA A 175 5.22 8.09 0.48
C ALA A 175 4.11 9.03 0.97
N ALA A 176 2.87 8.83 0.52
CA ALA A 176 1.72 9.62 0.98
C ALA A 176 1.43 9.42 2.48
N GLN A 177 1.51 8.20 2.97
CA GLN A 177 1.34 7.88 4.40
C GLN A 177 2.44 8.51 5.26
N GLN A 178 3.69 8.48 4.81
CA GLN A 178 4.82 9.13 5.49
C GLN A 178 4.61 10.65 5.57
N GLN A 179 4.18 11.27 4.48
CA GLN A 179 3.86 12.70 4.46
C GLN A 179 2.71 13.05 5.41
N ALA A 180 1.68 12.22 5.47
CA ALA A 180 0.58 12.38 6.42
C ALA A 180 1.05 12.27 7.87
N LEU A 181 1.93 11.33 8.19
CA LEU A 181 2.54 11.19 9.51
C LEU A 181 3.37 12.41 9.90
N ASP A 182 4.18 12.94 8.98
CA ASP A 182 4.99 14.14 9.22
C ASP A 182 4.13 15.38 9.44
N SER A 183 3.04 15.52 8.68
CA SER A 183 2.08 16.62 8.90
C SER A 183 1.38 16.53 10.26
N THR A 184 1.04 15.31 10.69
CA THR A 184 0.44 15.05 12.01
C THR A 184 1.40 15.42 13.15
N ARG A 185 2.70 15.18 13.00
CA ARG A 185 3.72 15.50 14.02
C ARG A 185 4.02 17.00 14.14
N ARG A 186 3.70 17.80 13.13
CA ARG A 186 3.96 19.25 13.14
C ARG A 186 2.84 20.08 13.79
N LYS A 187 1.70 19.46 14.07
CA LYS A 187 0.57 20.05 14.79
C LYS A 187 0.74 20.02 16.31
#